data_4923e1414a77584e87102fd64044fed0
#
_entry.id   4923e1414a77584e87102fd64044fed0
#
_cell.length_a   1.000
_cell.length_b   1.000
_cell.length_c   1.000
_cell.angle_alpha   90.00
_cell.angle_beta   90.00
_cell.angle_gamma   90.00
#
_symmetry.space_group_name_H-M   'P 1'
#
loop_
_entity.id
_entity.type
_entity.pdbx_description
1 polymer ?
#
loop_
_entity_poly.entity_id
_entity_poly.type
_entity_poly.pdbx_seq_one_letter_code
_entity_poly.pdbx_strand_id
1 'polypeptide(L)' 'MKSFTPPIRTLMGPGPSDVSQRVLSAMAKTTIGHLDPSFISMMEDTKNLLRYAFKTENELTFP' A
#
# COMPACT_ATOMS: atom_id res chain seq x y z
N MET A 1 20.48 18.52 -13.65
CA MET A 1 19.70 18.63 -12.43
C MET A 1 20.02 17.45 -11.50
N LYS A 2 20.21 17.72 -10.24
CA LYS A 2 20.51 16.66 -9.27
C LYS A 2 19.20 16.03 -8.78
N SER A 3 19.23 14.71 -8.60
CA SER A 3 18.12 14.02 -7.95
C SER A 3 18.00 14.47 -6.50
N PHE A 4 16.77 14.61 -6.03
CA PHE A 4 16.53 14.94 -4.63
C PHE A 4 16.66 13.69 -3.77
N THR A 5 17.48 13.81 -2.71
CA THR A 5 17.61 12.76 -1.71
C THR A 5 17.07 13.31 -0.39
N PRO A 6 15.90 12.86 0.06
CA PRO A 6 15.33 13.40 1.28
C PRO A 6 16.17 13.02 2.51
N PRO A 7 16.29 13.91 3.49
CA PRO A 7 16.96 13.57 4.75
C PRO A 7 16.12 12.57 5.54
N ILE A 8 16.78 11.80 6.40
CA ILE A 8 16.12 10.87 7.29
C ILE A 8 15.61 11.62 8.50
N ARG A 9 14.32 11.51 8.79
CA ARG A 9 13.68 12.13 9.95
C ARG A 9 12.79 11.12 10.65
N THR A 10 12.57 11.31 11.94
CA THR A 10 11.58 10.56 12.71
C THR A 10 10.30 11.37 12.76
N LEU A 11 9.23 10.83 12.18
CA LEU A 11 7.93 11.50 12.07
C LEU A 11 6.90 10.74 12.91
N MET A 12 6.43 11.36 13.98
CA MET A 12 5.51 10.74 14.94
C MET A 12 4.25 11.58 15.17
N GLY A 13 4.00 12.55 14.30
CA GLY A 13 2.85 13.43 14.40
C GLY A 13 1.59 12.85 13.74
N PRO A 14 0.49 13.62 13.77
CA PRO A 14 -0.77 13.18 13.13
C PRO A 14 -0.68 13.14 11.60
N GLY A 15 0.36 13.69 11.01
CA GLY A 15 0.66 13.66 9.59
C GLY A 15 1.54 14.82 9.14
N PRO A 16 2.53 14.53 8.32
CA PRO A 16 2.96 13.17 7.94
C PRO A 16 3.59 12.41 9.09
N SER A 17 3.53 11.09 9.02
CA SER A 17 4.14 10.19 9.99
C SER A 17 4.97 9.12 9.27
N ASP A 18 5.87 8.47 10.00
CA ASP A 18 6.74 7.45 9.42
C ASP A 18 5.92 6.29 8.83
N VAL A 19 6.34 5.87 7.64
CA VAL A 19 5.76 4.72 6.94
C VAL A 19 6.73 3.54 7.07
N SER A 20 6.18 2.35 7.31
CA SER A 20 6.96 1.12 7.39
C SER A 20 7.84 0.93 6.15
N GLN A 21 9.08 0.50 6.34
CA GLN A 21 10.00 0.23 5.24
C GLN A 21 9.44 -0.83 4.28
N ARG A 22 8.67 -1.80 4.78
CA ARG A 22 8.02 -2.80 3.94
C ARG A 22 7.03 -2.17 2.96
N VAL A 23 6.26 -1.18 3.42
CA VAL A 23 5.30 -0.45 2.58
C VAL A 23 6.04 0.38 1.53
N LEU A 24 7.07 1.13 1.95
CA LEU A 24 7.87 1.94 1.03
C LEU A 24 8.52 1.08 -0.06
N SER A 25 9.04 -0.09 0.32
CA SER A 25 9.64 -1.02 -0.63
C SER A 25 8.62 -1.59 -1.61
N ALA A 26 7.41 -1.87 -1.15
CA ALA A 26 6.32 -2.35 -2.01
C ALA A 26 5.92 -1.30 -3.04
N MET A 27 5.91 -0.02 -2.67
CA MET A 27 5.56 1.07 -3.58
C MET A 27 6.58 1.27 -4.70
N ALA A 28 7.80 0.75 -4.55
CA ALA A 28 8.86 0.86 -5.54
C ALA A 28 8.90 -0.32 -6.53
N LYS A 29 7.96 -1.26 -6.43
CA LYS A 29 7.92 -2.42 -7.32
C LYS A 29 7.41 -2.06 -8.71
N THR A 30 7.67 -2.96 -9.66
CA THR A 30 7.30 -2.77 -11.06
C THR A 30 5.80 -2.57 -11.23
N THR A 31 5.44 -1.61 -12.08
CA THR A 31 4.05 -1.35 -12.43
C THR A 31 3.49 -2.49 -13.27
N ILE A 32 2.27 -2.93 -12.96
CA ILE A 32 1.56 -3.94 -13.76
C ILE A 32 0.20 -3.38 -14.18
N GLY A 33 -0.37 -3.98 -15.23
CA GLY A 33 -1.66 -3.55 -15.76
C GLY A 33 -2.82 -3.96 -14.86
N HIS A 34 -3.90 -3.20 -14.91
CA HIS A 34 -5.08 -3.45 -14.07
C HIS A 34 -5.86 -4.71 -14.45
N LEU A 35 -5.64 -5.25 -15.66
CA LEU A 35 -6.25 -6.50 -16.12
C LEU A 35 -5.29 -7.69 -16.01
N ASP A 36 -4.08 -7.47 -15.52
CA ASP A 36 -3.11 -8.54 -15.30
C ASP A 36 -3.64 -9.51 -14.24
N PRO A 37 -3.60 -10.84 -14.49
CA PRO A 37 -4.07 -11.81 -13.50
C PRO A 37 -3.39 -11.67 -12.13
N SER A 38 -2.11 -11.28 -12.11
CA SER A 38 -1.40 -11.03 -10.85
C SER A 38 -1.99 -9.85 -10.10
N PHE A 39 -2.38 -8.80 -10.79
CA PHE A 39 -3.03 -7.65 -10.17
C PHE A 39 -4.41 -8.02 -9.63
N ILE A 40 -5.21 -8.77 -10.40
CA ILE A 40 -6.54 -9.21 -9.99
C ILE A 40 -6.45 -10.06 -8.73
N SER A 41 -5.49 -10.99 -8.68
CA SER A 41 -5.25 -11.82 -7.52
C SER A 41 -4.85 -10.98 -6.29
N MET A 42 -3.96 -10.02 -6.49
CA MET A 42 -3.53 -9.11 -5.42
C MET A 42 -4.71 -8.28 -4.89
N MET A 43 -5.61 -7.83 -5.76
CA MET A 43 -6.78 -7.08 -5.34
C MET A 43 -7.74 -7.94 -4.52
N GLU A 44 -7.93 -9.21 -4.89
CA GLU A 44 -8.75 -10.12 -4.10
C GLU A 44 -8.15 -10.34 -2.70
N ASP A 45 -6.83 -10.54 -2.63
CA ASP A 45 -6.14 -10.67 -1.35
C ASP A 45 -6.28 -9.41 -0.51
N THR A 46 -6.14 -8.23 -1.13
CA THR A 46 -6.29 -6.95 -0.45
C THR A 46 -7.71 -6.79 0.11
N LYS A 47 -8.73 -7.14 -0.67
CA LYS A 47 -10.13 -7.08 -0.22
C LYS A 47 -10.35 -8.00 0.99
N ASN A 48 -9.80 -9.20 0.96
CA ASN A 48 -9.93 -10.15 2.05
C ASN A 48 -9.22 -9.64 3.31
N LEU A 49 -8.04 -9.05 3.16
CA LEU A 49 -7.30 -8.45 4.27
C LEU A 49 -8.05 -7.25 4.88
N LEU A 50 -8.69 -6.43 4.04
CA LEU A 50 -9.52 -5.32 4.52
C LEU A 50 -10.73 -5.82 5.29
N ARG A 51 -11.41 -6.86 4.81
CA ARG A 51 -12.52 -7.48 5.54
C ARG A 51 -12.07 -7.99 6.90
N TYR A 52 -10.91 -8.61 6.95
CA TYR A 52 -10.32 -9.07 8.21
C TYR A 52 -10.01 -7.90 9.15
N ALA A 53 -9.36 -6.85 8.62
CA ALA A 53 -8.97 -5.69 9.42
C ALA A 53 -10.18 -4.96 10.02
N PHE A 54 -11.25 -4.82 9.26
CA PHE A 54 -12.48 -4.16 9.72
C PHE A 54 -13.49 -5.14 10.30
N LYS A 55 -13.18 -6.43 10.33
CA LYS A 55 -14.06 -7.49 10.86
C LYS A 55 -15.44 -7.44 10.22
N THR A 56 -15.48 -7.36 8.89
CA THR A 56 -16.72 -7.25 8.11
C THR A 56 -16.80 -8.35 7.05
N GLU A 57 -18.02 -8.70 6.66
CA GLU A 57 -18.30 -9.61 5.56
C GLU A 57 -18.89 -8.89 4.35
N ASN A 58 -18.93 -7.56 4.37
CA ASN A 58 -19.48 -6.76 3.28
C ASN A 58 -18.74 -7.01 1.97
N GLU A 59 -19.51 -7.25 0.90
CA GLU A 59 -18.96 -7.49 -0.43
C GLU A 59 -18.30 -6.24 -1.00
N LEU A 60 -18.85 -5.06 -0.71
CA LEU A 60 -18.34 -3.78 -1.17
C LEU A 60 -17.19 -3.29 -0.27
N THR A 61 -16.22 -4.17 0.01
CA THR A 61 -15.00 -3.86 0.76
C THR A 61 -13.84 -3.85 -0.23
N PHE A 62 -13.27 -2.69 -0.47
CA PHE A 62 -12.15 -2.54 -1.44
C PHE A 62 -11.35 -1.29 -1.11
N PRO A 63 -10.08 -1.25 -1.56
CA PRO A 63 -9.23 -0.06 -1.36
C PRO A 63 -9.64 1.12 -2.25
#